data_3f18e6ed7fa85d86ee34bc358aec68dc
#
_entry.id   3f18e6ed7fa85d86ee34bc358aec68dc
#
_cell.length_a   1.000
_cell.length_b   1.000
_cell.length_c   1.000
_cell.angle_alpha   90.00
_cell.angle_beta   90.00
_cell.angle_gamma   90.00
#
_symmetry.space_group_name_H-M   'P 1'
#
loop_
_entity.id
_entity.type
_entity.pdbx_description
1 polymer ?
#
loop_
_entity_poly.entity_id
_entity_poly.type
_entity_poly.pdbx_seq_one_letter_code
_entity_poly.pdbx_strand_id
1 'polypeptide(L)'
;MYAVIRTGGKQYRVKTGDVLEIEHLSVKDPDVSFTPVLVSTDDGRTLHGREAADFTVGAKMLGDAKGDKVVVFKYKNKTGYANRTGHRQLYSLIEITSIGNTKAEPEPQPEPETPAEPEPQTTGESEPAAEAAASGA
;
A
#
# COMPACT_ATOMS: atom_id res chain seq x y z
N MET A 1 -5.42 -18.96 2.58
CA MET A 1 -4.05 -18.61 3.00
C MET A 1 -4.09 -17.51 4.07
N TYR A 2 -3.23 -17.55 5.10
CA TYR A 2 -3.05 -16.47 6.05
C TYR A 2 -1.58 -16.40 6.49
N ALA A 3 -1.16 -15.23 6.95
CA ALA A 3 0.18 -15.05 7.49
C ALA A 3 0.11 -14.47 8.92
N VAL A 4 1.18 -14.64 9.67
CA VAL A 4 1.38 -13.96 10.97
C VAL A 4 2.56 -13.03 10.82
N ILE A 5 2.31 -11.75 10.93
CA ILE A 5 3.33 -10.69 10.89
C ILE A 5 3.62 -10.20 12.30
N ARG A 6 4.83 -9.70 12.52
CA ARG A 6 5.24 -9.07 13.77
C ARG A 6 5.62 -7.62 13.53
N THR A 7 4.92 -6.72 14.19
CA THR A 7 5.20 -5.28 14.14
C THR A 7 4.84 -4.60 15.46
N GLY A 8 5.61 -3.58 15.86
CA GLY A 8 5.38 -2.85 17.11
C GLY A 8 5.40 -3.72 18.37
N GLY A 9 6.15 -4.84 18.36
CA GLY A 9 6.20 -5.80 19.48
C GLY A 9 4.96 -6.70 19.61
N LYS A 10 3.99 -6.58 18.69
CA LYS A 10 2.75 -7.38 18.62
C LYS A 10 2.77 -8.31 17.41
N GLN A 11 1.96 -9.36 17.47
CA GLN A 11 1.76 -10.29 16.35
C GLN A 11 0.33 -10.18 15.85
N TYR A 12 0.17 -10.14 14.54
CA TYR A 12 -1.11 -10.02 13.87
C TYR A 12 -1.29 -11.17 12.88
N ARG A 13 -2.42 -11.84 12.96
CA ARG A 13 -2.84 -12.79 11.94
C ARG A 13 -3.56 -12.04 10.84
N VAL A 14 -3.07 -12.16 9.61
CA VAL A 14 -3.51 -11.36 8.47
C VAL A 14 -3.88 -12.23 7.28
N LYS A 15 -4.85 -11.78 6.52
CA LYS A 15 -5.24 -12.29 5.20
C LYS A 15 -5.18 -11.16 4.19
N THR A 16 -5.16 -11.49 2.92
CA THR A 16 -5.29 -10.49 1.85
C THR A 16 -6.65 -9.78 1.94
N GLY A 17 -6.64 -8.45 1.88
CA GLY A 17 -7.82 -7.59 2.03
C GLY A 17 -8.13 -7.18 3.48
N ASP A 18 -7.37 -7.65 4.47
CA ASP A 18 -7.58 -7.24 5.86
C ASP A 18 -7.05 -5.82 6.10
N VAL A 19 -7.82 -5.02 6.84
CA VAL A 19 -7.40 -3.71 7.34
C VAL A 19 -7.07 -3.82 8.82
N LEU A 20 -5.89 -3.33 9.19
CA LEU A 20 -5.33 -3.46 10.53
C LEU A 20 -4.85 -2.12 11.07
N GLU A 21 -5.05 -1.94 12.38
CA GLU A 21 -4.42 -0.88 13.16
C GLU A 21 -3.13 -1.41 13.78
N ILE A 22 -2.00 -0.86 13.37
CA ILE A 22 -0.68 -1.21 13.92
C ILE A 22 -0.07 -0.02 14.63
N GLU A 23 0.98 -0.26 15.42
CA GLU A 23 1.76 0.83 16.02
C GLU A 23 2.29 1.75 14.91
N HIS A 24 2.30 3.05 15.20
CA HIS A 24 2.66 4.08 14.24
C HIS A 24 3.99 3.80 13.56
N LEU A 25 3.94 3.75 12.22
CA LEU A 25 5.11 3.62 11.36
C LEU A 25 5.50 5.00 10.84
N SER A 26 6.75 5.40 11.10
CA SER A 26 7.30 6.67 10.58
C SER A 26 7.76 6.55 9.10
N VAL A 27 7.11 5.69 8.33
CA VAL A 27 7.42 5.47 6.91
C VAL A 27 6.55 6.40 6.07
N LYS A 28 7.16 7.07 5.10
CA LYS A 28 6.45 7.98 4.18
C LYS A 28 5.93 7.28 2.92
N ASP A 29 6.45 6.09 2.65
CA ASP A 29 6.06 5.33 1.47
C ASP A 29 4.68 4.71 1.68
N PRO A 30 3.80 4.76 0.68
CA PRO A 30 2.47 4.16 0.76
C PRO A 30 2.53 2.63 0.82
N ASP A 31 3.59 2.03 0.27
CA ASP A 31 3.75 0.59 0.19
C ASP A 31 4.75 0.11 1.26
N VAL A 32 4.29 -0.78 2.10
CA VAL A 32 5.08 -1.35 3.21
C VAL A 32 5.12 -2.87 3.06
N SER A 33 6.30 -3.45 3.24
CA SER A 33 6.49 -4.89 3.20
C SER A 33 6.87 -5.44 4.57
N PHE A 34 6.28 -6.57 4.94
CA PHE A 34 6.56 -7.27 6.18
C PHE A 34 7.05 -8.68 5.92
N THR A 35 8.04 -9.12 6.69
CA THR A 35 8.45 -10.53 6.70
C THR A 35 7.56 -11.29 7.69
N PRO A 36 6.83 -12.31 7.26
CA PRO A 36 5.98 -13.09 8.15
C PRO A 36 6.81 -14.01 9.04
N VAL A 37 6.31 -14.28 10.25
CA VAL A 37 6.86 -15.26 11.18
C VAL A 37 6.35 -16.67 10.84
N LEU A 38 5.12 -16.72 10.32
CA LEU A 38 4.43 -17.95 9.96
C LEU A 38 3.50 -17.67 8.79
N VAL A 39 3.44 -18.61 7.85
CA VAL A 39 2.51 -18.62 6.72
C VAL A 39 1.77 -19.93 6.69
N SER A 40 0.46 -19.90 6.62
CA SER A 40 -0.38 -21.06 6.40
C SER A 40 -0.98 -21.01 5.00
N THR A 41 -0.64 -22.00 4.19
CA THR A 41 -1.14 -22.16 2.82
C THR A 41 -2.51 -22.84 2.83
N ASP A 42 -3.27 -22.71 1.76
CA ASP A 42 -4.59 -23.35 1.63
C ASP A 42 -4.51 -24.87 1.57
N ASP A 43 -3.37 -25.41 1.18
CA ASP A 43 -3.06 -26.86 1.22
C ASP A 43 -2.94 -27.42 2.64
N GLY A 44 -3.10 -26.60 3.67
CA GLY A 44 -2.96 -27.01 5.08
C GLY A 44 -1.53 -27.09 5.58
N ARG A 45 -0.55 -26.70 4.76
CA ARG A 45 0.85 -26.61 5.20
C ARG A 45 1.09 -25.33 5.98
N THR A 46 1.83 -25.47 7.08
CA THR A 46 2.26 -24.33 7.89
C THR A 46 3.77 -24.20 7.80
N LEU A 47 4.21 -23.08 7.25
CA LEU A 47 5.61 -22.73 7.08
C LEU A 47 6.02 -21.77 8.20
N HIS A 48 7.21 -21.96 8.79
CA HIS A 48 7.71 -21.14 9.88
C HIS A 48 9.23 -20.96 9.81
N GLY A 49 9.72 -19.92 10.49
CA GLY A 49 11.14 -19.61 10.54
C GLY A 49 11.72 -19.27 9.17
N ARG A 50 12.70 -20.03 8.71
CA ARG A 50 13.38 -19.78 7.42
C ARG A 50 12.46 -19.93 6.22
N GLU A 51 11.59 -20.91 6.24
CA GLU A 51 10.64 -21.15 5.15
C GLU A 51 9.61 -20.02 5.05
N ALA A 52 9.20 -19.45 6.18
CA ALA A 52 8.32 -18.29 6.19
C ALA A 52 9.04 -17.02 5.76
N ALA A 53 10.36 -16.89 5.96
CA ALA A 53 11.16 -15.75 5.56
C ALA A 53 11.27 -15.58 4.03
N ASP A 54 11.04 -16.66 3.27
CA ASP A 54 10.97 -16.61 1.80
C ASP A 54 9.69 -15.93 1.30
N PHE A 55 8.73 -15.66 2.20
CA PHE A 55 7.48 -14.99 1.90
C PHE A 55 7.55 -13.51 2.29
N THR A 56 6.84 -12.68 1.54
CA THR A 56 6.65 -11.27 1.84
C THR A 56 5.17 -10.94 1.90
N VAL A 57 4.79 -10.17 2.90
CA VAL A 57 3.44 -9.63 3.04
C VAL A 57 3.48 -8.17 2.60
N GLY A 58 2.86 -7.87 1.48
CA GLY A 58 2.67 -6.51 0.99
C GLY A 58 1.48 -5.86 1.66
N ALA A 59 1.65 -4.62 2.09
CA ALA A 59 0.59 -3.83 2.69
C ALA A 59 0.65 -2.39 2.18
N LYS A 60 -0.51 -1.75 2.05
CA LYS A 60 -0.66 -0.36 1.66
C LYS A 60 -1.06 0.47 2.87
N MET A 61 -0.38 1.58 3.11
CA MET A 61 -0.74 2.51 4.16
C MET A 61 -1.95 3.32 3.74
N LEU A 62 -3.03 3.27 4.54
CA LEU A 62 -4.25 4.05 4.32
C LEU A 62 -4.21 5.40 5.03
N GLY A 63 -3.49 5.49 6.16
CA GLY A 63 -3.37 6.72 6.93
C GLY A 63 -3.09 6.48 8.40
N ASP A 64 -3.17 7.53 9.18
CA ASP A 64 -2.97 7.49 10.63
C ASP A 64 -4.30 7.58 11.36
N ALA A 65 -4.45 6.79 12.40
CA ALA A 65 -5.59 6.78 13.30
C ALA A 65 -5.17 7.18 14.72
N LYS A 66 -6.07 7.78 15.46
CA LYS A 66 -5.90 8.08 16.89
C LYS A 66 -6.77 7.16 17.72
N GLY A 67 -6.13 6.41 18.59
CA GLY A 67 -6.81 5.56 19.56
C GLY A 67 -7.67 6.34 20.56
N ASP A 68 -8.30 5.61 21.44
CA ASP A 68 -9.13 6.17 22.51
C ASP A 68 -8.35 7.07 23.45
N LYS A 69 -9.04 8.09 23.96
CA LYS A 69 -8.44 9.01 24.92
C LYS A 69 -8.30 8.37 26.28
N VAL A 70 -7.06 8.19 26.71
CA VAL A 70 -6.72 7.76 28.09
C VAL A 70 -6.48 9.01 28.93
N VAL A 71 -7.20 9.13 30.04
CA VAL A 71 -7.03 10.22 31.00
C VAL A 71 -6.32 9.67 32.24
N VAL A 72 -5.14 10.20 32.50
CA VAL A 72 -4.34 9.84 33.68
C VAL A 72 -4.45 10.96 34.71
N PHE A 73 -4.92 10.61 35.89
CA PHE A 73 -4.99 11.52 37.04
C PHE A 73 -3.97 11.10 38.09
N LYS A 74 -3.05 11.99 38.41
CA LYS A 74 -2.03 11.79 39.45
C LYS A 74 -2.34 12.72 40.64
N TYR A 75 -2.48 12.13 41.82
CA TYR A 75 -2.80 12.86 43.02
C TYR A 75 -1.89 12.41 44.18
N LYS A 76 -1.46 13.37 45.01
CA LYS A 76 -0.75 13.08 46.28
C LYS A 76 -1.49 13.78 47.40
N ASN A 77 -1.84 13.00 48.44
CA ASN A 77 -2.55 13.50 49.60
C ASN A 77 -1.68 14.51 50.38
N LYS A 78 -2.31 15.54 50.99
CA LYS A 78 -1.68 16.56 51.84
C LYS A 78 -0.57 17.42 51.17
N THR A 79 -0.32 17.30 49.89
CA THR A 79 0.73 18.06 49.20
C THR A 79 0.19 19.04 48.19
N GLY A 80 -1.15 19.10 47.98
CA GLY A 80 -1.77 19.91 46.94
C GLY A 80 -1.44 19.46 45.50
N TYR A 81 -0.77 18.31 45.34
CA TYR A 81 -0.40 17.81 44.03
C TYR A 81 -1.59 17.10 43.38
N ALA A 82 -2.07 17.66 42.29
CA ALA A 82 -3.05 17.07 41.40
C ALA A 82 -2.67 17.40 39.95
N ASN A 83 -2.49 16.37 39.12
CA ASN A 83 -2.17 16.54 37.71
C ASN A 83 -3.07 15.61 36.88
N ARG A 84 -3.73 16.19 35.86
CA ARG A 84 -4.58 15.47 34.93
C ARG A 84 -4.03 15.60 33.52
N THR A 85 -3.60 14.50 32.93
CA THR A 85 -3.07 14.43 31.56
C THR A 85 -3.93 13.51 30.69
N GLY A 86 -4.14 13.91 29.44
CA GLY A 86 -4.80 13.04 28.45
C GLY A 86 -3.78 12.57 27.42
N HIS A 87 -3.92 11.32 26.99
CA HIS A 87 -3.11 10.72 25.93
C HIS A 87 -4.01 10.05 24.90
N ARG A 88 -3.65 10.14 23.62
CA ARG A 88 -4.18 9.34 22.53
C ARG A 88 -3.01 8.71 21.79
N GLN A 89 -3.00 7.40 21.72
CA GLN A 89 -2.00 6.66 20.97
C GLN A 89 -2.24 6.87 19.48
N LEU A 90 -1.17 7.11 18.73
CA LEU A 90 -1.20 7.15 17.27
C LEU A 90 -0.98 5.73 16.75
N TYR A 91 -1.79 5.35 15.78
CA TYR A 91 -1.72 4.10 15.04
C TYR A 91 -1.63 4.40 13.55
N SER A 92 -1.06 3.49 12.79
CA SER A 92 -1.13 3.51 11.33
C SER A 92 -2.10 2.44 10.86
N LEU A 93 -3.01 2.84 9.96
CA LEU A 93 -3.94 1.95 9.27
C LEU A 93 -3.26 1.40 8.03
N ILE A 94 -3.21 0.08 7.94
CA ILE A 94 -2.68 -0.63 6.78
C ILE A 94 -3.70 -1.61 6.22
N GLU A 95 -3.72 -1.76 4.91
CA GLU A 95 -4.46 -2.77 4.18
C GLU A 95 -3.49 -3.79 3.60
N ILE A 96 -3.74 -5.06 3.83
CA ILE A 96 -2.91 -6.16 3.30
C ILE A 96 -3.29 -6.40 1.84
N THR A 97 -2.37 -6.08 0.93
CA THR A 97 -2.59 -6.23 -0.51
C THR A 97 -2.25 -7.63 -1.02
N SER A 98 -1.13 -8.20 -0.55
CA SER A 98 -0.66 -9.49 -1.03
C SER A 98 0.10 -10.26 0.02
N ILE A 99 0.02 -11.59 -0.07
CA ILE A 99 0.86 -12.52 0.67
C ILE A 99 1.49 -13.44 -0.38
N GLY A 100 2.79 -13.25 -0.68
CA GLY A 100 3.47 -13.94 -1.76
C GLY A 100 4.84 -14.47 -1.36
N ASN A 101 5.34 -15.41 -2.14
CA ASN A 101 6.71 -15.89 -2.02
C ASN A 101 7.64 -14.91 -2.76
N THR A 102 8.61 -14.33 -2.06
CA THR A 102 9.62 -13.40 -2.64
C THR A 102 10.44 -14.05 -3.74
N LYS A 103 10.48 -15.40 -3.78
CA LYS A 103 11.20 -16.17 -4.78
C LYS A 103 10.39 -16.41 -6.06
N ALA A 104 9.08 -16.11 -6.04
CA ALA A 104 8.27 -16.04 -7.25
C ALA A 104 8.45 -14.62 -7.81
N GLU A 105 9.17 -14.53 -8.92
CA GLU A 105 9.28 -13.37 -9.80
C GLU A 105 7.90 -12.70 -9.93
N PRO A 106 7.79 -11.39 -9.75
CA PRO A 106 6.52 -10.73 -9.96
C PRO A 106 6.10 -11.00 -11.42
N GLU A 107 5.00 -11.72 -11.61
CA GLU A 107 4.38 -11.78 -12.93
C GLU A 107 4.18 -10.33 -13.39
N PRO A 108 4.68 -9.97 -14.58
CA PRO A 108 4.48 -8.64 -15.10
C PRO A 108 2.96 -8.43 -15.18
N GLN A 109 2.48 -7.43 -14.44
CA GLN A 109 1.11 -6.95 -14.61
C GLN A 109 0.95 -6.64 -16.11
N PRO A 110 -0.12 -7.10 -16.77
CA PRO A 110 -0.37 -6.69 -18.13
C PRO A 110 -0.46 -5.17 -18.13
N GLU A 111 0.50 -4.54 -18.79
CA GLU A 111 0.44 -3.12 -19.11
C GLU A 111 -0.93 -2.87 -19.73
N PRO A 112 -1.65 -1.82 -19.30
CA PRO A 112 -2.88 -1.45 -19.98
C PRO A 112 -2.53 -1.17 -21.43
N GLU A 113 -3.03 -2.02 -22.32
CA GLU A 113 -2.95 -1.82 -23.77
C GLU A 113 -3.44 -0.41 -24.06
N THR A 114 -2.52 0.45 -24.41
CA THR A 114 -2.81 1.75 -24.99
C THR A 114 -3.60 1.48 -26.27
N PRO A 115 -4.82 2.03 -26.43
CA PRO A 115 -5.54 1.89 -27.69
C PRO A 115 -4.70 2.48 -28.81
N ALA A 116 -4.38 1.66 -29.77
CA ALA A 116 -3.69 2.07 -31.00
C ALA A 116 -4.44 3.24 -31.61
N GLU A 117 -3.75 4.34 -31.71
CA GLU A 117 -4.11 5.50 -32.52
C GLU A 117 -4.24 5.06 -34.00
N PRO A 118 -5.37 5.29 -34.66
CA PRO A 118 -5.48 4.93 -36.06
C PRO A 118 -4.61 5.86 -36.91
N GLU A 119 -3.68 5.26 -37.63
CA GLU A 119 -2.87 5.93 -38.67
C GLU A 119 -3.77 6.64 -39.68
N PRO A 120 -3.44 7.88 -40.10
CA PRO A 120 -4.13 8.51 -41.21
C PRO A 120 -3.64 7.87 -42.53
N GLN A 121 -4.55 7.21 -43.21
CA GLN A 121 -4.34 6.73 -44.55
C GLN A 121 -4.11 7.90 -45.52
N THR A 122 -2.89 8.00 -45.97
CA THR A 122 -2.50 8.78 -47.13
C THR A 122 -3.09 8.11 -48.38
N THR A 123 -4.10 8.71 -48.97
CA THR A 123 -4.45 8.39 -50.37
C THR A 123 -4.09 9.58 -51.22
N GLY A 124 -3.21 9.29 -52.14
CA GLY A 124 -2.56 10.20 -53.02
C GLY A 124 -3.44 10.74 -54.12
N GLU A 125 -2.76 11.63 -54.79
CA GLU A 125 -2.84 11.91 -56.24
C GLU A 125 -4.03 12.71 -56.72
N SER A 126 -3.79 13.93 -57.06
CA SER A 126 -3.58 14.39 -58.42
C SER A 126 -3.59 15.92 -58.50
N GLU A 127 -2.46 16.44 -58.97
CA GLU A 127 -2.37 17.68 -59.75
C GLU A 127 -3.24 17.57 -61.04
N PRO A 128 -3.60 18.63 -61.77
CA PRO A 128 -2.78 19.80 -62.03
C PRO A 128 -3.51 21.15 -62.30
N ALA A 129 -2.67 22.17 -62.33
CA ALA A 129 -2.61 23.23 -63.33
C ALA A 129 -3.55 24.44 -63.28
N ALA A 130 -2.84 25.54 -63.51
CA ALA A 130 -3.16 26.78 -64.27
C ALA A 130 -3.98 27.84 -63.46
N GLU A 131 -3.48 28.90 -63.40
CA GLU A 131 -3.03 30.05 -64.18
C GLU A 131 -3.70 31.35 -63.74
N ALA A 132 -2.88 32.31 -63.66
CA ALA A 132 -3.04 33.68 -64.04
C ALA A 132 -3.76 34.70 -63.16
N ALA A 133 -2.96 35.61 -62.88
CA ALA A 133 -3.09 37.04 -63.19
C ALA A 133 -3.82 37.95 -62.14
N ALA A 134 -3.01 38.80 -61.75
CA ALA A 134 -3.05 40.24 -61.96
C ALA A 134 -3.80 41.11 -60.99
N SER A 135 -2.98 41.99 -60.53
CA SER A 135 -3.20 43.42 -60.51
C SER A 135 -4.12 44.05 -59.49
N GLY A 136 -3.51 44.88 -58.68
CA GLY A 136 -3.84 46.27 -58.77
C GLY A 136 -4.33 46.94 -57.47
N ALA A 137 -3.57 47.88 -57.20
CA ALA A 137 -3.79 49.10 -56.45
C ALA A 137 -3.58 49.03 -54.95
#